data_10497b14f4b6e60973e5abd822bfe410
#
_entry.id   10497b14f4b6e60973e5abd822bfe410
#
_cell.length_a   1.000
_cell.length_b   1.000
_cell.length_c   1.000
_cell.angle_alpha   90.00
_cell.angle_beta   90.00
_cell.angle_gamma   90.00
#
_symmetry.space_group_name_H-M   'P 1'
#
loop_
_entity.id
_entity.type
_entity.pdbx_description
1 polymer ?
#
loop_
_entity_poly.entity_id
_entity_poly.type
_entity_poly.pdbx_seq_one_letter_code
_entity_poly.pdbx_strand_id
1 'polypeptide(L)'
;MALVQQNLVPATGDHLVTLDTETNLEWLSLNATANLSYLEVLGGAGGYTTTYGFRYATGQEIGLLWQHAGITKYGVTHVVPFPQSNHVAMETLIELMGGATLYPSVTSGSVLVQTQGMMKFRGAGVPTPITPMSVGQLWLFKNNPGGSYADTNPAGHAGKRTPEIASYLVRDRIMPAGSISRGKSAKAVKTRSAKKQG
;
A
#
# COMPACT_ATOMS: atom_id res chain seq x y z
N MET A 1 5.58 -1.75 15.39
CA MET A 1 5.38 -1.32 13.99
C MET A 1 5.41 -2.56 13.12
N ALA A 2 4.38 -2.77 12.34
CA ALA A 2 4.18 -4.00 11.55
C ALA A 2 4.89 -3.97 10.19
N LEU A 3 5.53 -2.85 9.81
CA LEU A 3 6.12 -2.63 8.50
C LEU A 3 7.64 -2.74 8.55
N VAL A 4 8.22 -3.53 7.64
CA VAL A 4 9.67 -3.80 7.57
C VAL A 4 10.16 -3.62 6.13
N GLN A 5 11.19 -2.80 5.94
CA GLN A 5 11.80 -2.62 4.63
C GLN A 5 12.63 -3.85 4.24
N GLN A 6 12.52 -4.25 2.98
CA GLN A 6 13.20 -5.40 2.40
C GLN A 6 13.69 -5.10 0.98
N ASN A 7 14.56 -5.96 0.46
CA ASN A 7 14.96 -5.90 -0.93
C ASN A 7 13.98 -6.67 -1.83
N LEU A 8 13.71 -6.14 -3.01
CA LEU A 8 12.96 -6.86 -4.06
C LEU A 8 13.78 -8.05 -4.58
N VAL A 9 15.07 -7.79 -4.82
CA VAL A 9 16.04 -8.82 -5.18
C VAL A 9 16.95 -9.08 -3.98
N PRO A 10 17.05 -10.32 -3.49
CA PRO A 10 17.87 -10.63 -2.32
C PRO A 10 19.31 -10.12 -2.44
N ALA A 11 19.85 -9.57 -1.37
CA ALA A 11 21.23 -9.09 -1.24
C ALA A 11 21.64 -7.91 -2.16
N THR A 12 20.72 -7.23 -2.83
CA THR A 12 21.04 -6.06 -3.69
C THR A 12 21.12 -4.76 -2.92
N GLY A 13 20.46 -4.63 -1.79
CA GLY A 13 20.33 -3.37 -1.05
C GLY A 13 19.38 -2.38 -1.73
N ASP A 14 18.47 -2.85 -2.60
CA ASP A 14 17.56 -1.99 -3.36
C ASP A 14 16.44 -1.36 -2.54
N HIS A 15 16.08 -1.96 -1.39
CA HIS A 15 15.05 -1.49 -0.46
C HIS A 15 13.70 -1.18 -1.13
N LEU A 16 13.36 -1.91 -2.20
CA LEU A 16 12.17 -1.64 -3.01
C LEU A 16 10.89 -2.29 -2.47
N VAL A 17 10.96 -3.02 -1.37
CA VAL A 17 9.79 -3.71 -0.80
C VAL A 17 9.58 -3.33 0.66
N THR A 18 8.34 -3.07 1.02
CA THR A 18 7.89 -2.97 2.42
C THR A 18 7.03 -4.18 2.74
N LEU A 19 7.45 -5.01 3.68
CA LEU A 19 6.66 -6.13 4.20
C LEU A 19 5.73 -5.62 5.31
N ASP A 20 4.44 -5.86 5.14
CA ASP A 20 3.46 -5.77 6.22
C ASP A 20 3.38 -7.13 6.92
N THR A 21 3.92 -7.20 8.13
CA THR A 21 4.02 -8.46 8.88
C THR A 21 2.68 -8.93 9.45
N GLU A 22 1.65 -8.09 9.49
CA GLU A 22 0.33 -8.45 9.97
C GLU A 22 -0.49 -9.15 8.87
N THR A 23 -0.39 -8.66 7.64
CA THR A 23 -1.06 -9.27 6.48
C THR A 23 -0.19 -10.27 5.72
N ASN A 24 1.13 -10.27 5.94
CA ASN A 24 2.12 -10.96 5.11
C ASN A 24 2.10 -10.51 3.63
N LEU A 25 1.72 -9.27 3.40
CA LEU A 25 1.77 -8.65 2.08
C LEU A 25 3.07 -7.88 1.90
N GLU A 26 3.64 -8.01 0.72
CA GLU A 26 4.80 -7.24 0.27
C GLU A 26 4.34 -6.11 -0.65
N TRP A 27 4.70 -4.89 -0.31
CA TRP A 27 4.34 -3.67 -1.02
C TRP A 27 5.54 -3.14 -1.80
N LEU A 28 5.38 -2.90 -3.10
CA LEU A 28 6.42 -2.29 -3.91
C LEU A 28 6.56 -0.80 -3.58
N SER A 29 7.79 -0.32 -3.49
CA SER A 29 8.06 1.12 -3.36
C SER A 29 7.43 1.90 -4.51
N LEU A 30 6.77 3.00 -4.20
CA LEU A 30 6.12 3.87 -5.19
C LEU A 30 7.15 4.50 -6.15
N ASN A 31 8.41 4.69 -5.72
CA ASN A 31 9.49 5.14 -6.59
C ASN A 31 9.69 4.23 -7.81
N ALA A 32 9.42 2.94 -7.67
CA ALA A 32 9.61 1.95 -8.74
C ALA A 32 8.65 2.14 -9.93
N THR A 33 7.51 2.78 -9.71
CA THR A 33 6.48 3.00 -10.74
C THR A 33 6.14 4.47 -10.96
N ALA A 34 6.92 5.39 -10.40
CA ALA A 34 6.76 6.82 -10.67
C ALA A 34 6.88 7.11 -12.17
N ASN A 35 6.04 8.00 -12.67
CA ASN A 35 5.97 8.35 -14.10
C ASN A 35 5.59 7.19 -15.05
N LEU A 36 5.04 6.09 -14.53
CA LEU A 36 4.41 5.04 -15.33
C LEU A 36 2.88 5.15 -15.22
N SER A 37 2.21 5.01 -16.35
CA SER A 37 0.74 4.95 -16.35
C SER A 37 0.25 3.60 -15.79
N TYR A 38 -1.01 3.57 -15.34
CA TYR A 38 -1.66 2.33 -14.91
C TYR A 38 -1.56 1.23 -15.98
N LEU A 39 -1.83 1.58 -17.24
CA LEU A 39 -1.82 0.60 -18.34
C LEU A 39 -0.43 0.05 -18.63
N GLU A 40 0.62 0.86 -18.49
CA GLU A 40 1.99 0.39 -18.70
C GLU A 40 2.40 -0.60 -17.61
N VAL A 41 2.10 -0.28 -16.35
CA VAL A 41 2.37 -1.19 -15.23
C VAL A 41 1.54 -2.46 -15.37
N LEU A 42 0.26 -2.36 -15.74
CA LEU A 42 -0.59 -3.51 -16.01
C LEU A 42 -0.05 -4.37 -17.17
N GLY A 43 0.50 -3.73 -18.20
CA GLY A 43 1.14 -4.36 -19.35
C GLY A 43 2.54 -4.95 -19.09
N GLY A 44 3.05 -4.83 -17.85
CA GLY A 44 4.31 -5.45 -17.43
C GLY A 44 5.53 -4.52 -17.44
N ALA A 45 5.34 -3.21 -17.57
CA ALA A 45 6.45 -2.27 -17.43
C ALA A 45 7.20 -2.48 -16.11
N GLY A 46 8.54 -2.53 -16.17
CA GLY A 46 9.39 -2.83 -15.02
C GLY A 46 9.37 -4.30 -14.55
N GLY A 47 8.59 -5.18 -15.19
CA GLY A 47 8.49 -6.59 -14.83
C GLY A 47 7.73 -6.85 -13.51
N TYR A 48 7.23 -5.82 -12.84
CA TYR A 48 6.65 -5.97 -11.50
C TYR A 48 5.44 -6.91 -11.48
N THR A 49 4.55 -6.79 -12.46
CA THR A 49 3.35 -7.63 -12.56
C THR A 49 3.63 -8.98 -13.22
N THR A 50 4.58 -9.05 -14.13
CA THR A 50 4.85 -10.25 -14.96
C THR A 50 5.92 -11.16 -14.36
N THR A 51 6.99 -10.58 -13.82
CA THR A 51 8.14 -11.33 -13.30
C THR A 51 8.10 -11.47 -11.78
N TYR A 52 7.75 -10.40 -11.07
CA TYR A 52 7.78 -10.38 -9.61
C TYR A 52 6.45 -10.71 -8.95
N GLY A 53 5.38 -10.92 -9.71
CA GLY A 53 4.08 -11.36 -9.22
C GLY A 53 3.28 -10.30 -8.44
N PHE A 54 3.63 -9.03 -8.58
CA PHE A 54 2.82 -7.96 -8.00
C PHE A 54 1.52 -7.75 -8.77
N ARG A 55 0.51 -7.28 -8.07
CA ARG A 55 -0.77 -6.85 -8.61
C ARG A 55 -1.15 -5.49 -8.04
N TYR A 56 -2.07 -4.81 -8.66
CA TYR A 56 -2.63 -3.59 -8.08
C TYR A 56 -3.36 -3.88 -6.78
N ALA A 57 -3.06 -3.07 -5.75
CA ALA A 57 -3.72 -3.12 -4.47
C ALA A 57 -5.16 -2.59 -4.55
N THR A 58 -6.06 -3.19 -3.79
CA THR A 58 -7.40 -2.68 -3.56
C THR A 58 -7.38 -1.52 -2.56
N GLY A 59 -8.43 -0.67 -2.57
CA GLY A 59 -8.55 0.39 -1.57
C GLY A 59 -8.65 -0.13 -0.14
N GLN A 60 -9.19 -1.35 0.05
CA GLN A 60 -9.24 -1.99 1.37
C GLN A 60 -7.84 -2.38 1.86
N GLU A 61 -7.01 -2.97 1.00
CA GLU A 61 -5.62 -3.30 1.35
C GLU A 61 -4.80 -2.06 1.67
N ILE A 62 -4.97 -0.98 0.91
CA ILE A 62 -4.32 0.32 1.20
C ILE A 62 -4.77 0.87 2.57
N GLY A 63 -6.07 0.79 2.87
CA GLY A 63 -6.58 1.18 4.18
C GLY A 63 -5.98 0.37 5.33
N LEU A 64 -5.79 -0.94 5.16
CA LEU A 64 -5.11 -1.80 6.14
C LEU A 64 -3.63 -1.43 6.29
N LEU A 65 -2.92 -1.19 5.18
CA LEU A 65 -1.53 -0.70 5.21
C LEU A 65 -1.40 0.58 6.05
N TRP A 66 -2.31 1.54 5.85
CA TRP A 66 -2.33 2.78 6.63
C TRP A 66 -2.58 2.51 8.12
N GLN A 67 -3.52 1.62 8.47
CA GLN A 67 -3.78 1.23 9.86
C GLN A 67 -2.57 0.57 10.51
N HIS A 68 -1.90 -0.35 9.81
CA HIS A 68 -0.71 -1.04 10.32
C HIS A 68 0.50 -0.11 10.44
N ALA A 69 0.54 0.97 9.65
CA ALA A 69 1.49 2.06 9.85
C ALA A 69 1.17 2.92 11.08
N GLY A 70 -0.04 2.80 11.64
CA GLY A 70 -0.52 3.59 12.79
C GLY A 70 -1.40 4.79 12.42
N ILE A 71 -1.83 4.91 11.15
CA ILE A 71 -2.76 5.95 10.71
C ILE A 71 -4.19 5.48 11.04
N THR A 72 -4.75 6.00 12.13
CA THR A 72 -6.06 5.55 12.65
C THR A 72 -7.26 6.34 12.11
N LYS A 73 -7.00 7.47 11.45
CA LYS A 73 -8.04 8.27 10.79
C LYS A 73 -7.64 8.53 9.35
N TYR A 74 -8.45 8.06 8.44
CA TYR A 74 -8.38 8.36 7.01
C TYR A 74 -9.80 8.40 6.45
N GLY A 75 -10.02 9.11 5.38
CA GLY A 75 -11.36 9.29 4.81
C GLY A 75 -11.32 9.72 3.36
N VAL A 76 -12.52 9.84 2.79
CA VAL A 76 -12.74 10.19 1.38
C VAL A 76 -12.80 11.70 1.17
N THR A 77 -12.68 12.49 2.24
CA THR A 77 -12.84 13.96 2.19
C THR A 77 -11.61 14.66 2.77
N HIS A 78 -11.24 15.77 2.14
CA HIS A 78 -10.01 16.53 2.37
C HIS A 78 -9.89 17.23 3.75
N VAL A 79 -10.81 17.02 4.67
CA VAL A 79 -10.88 17.80 5.91
C VAL A 79 -11.06 16.88 7.11
N VAL A 80 -10.06 16.08 7.39
CA VAL A 80 -10.00 15.40 8.69
C VAL A 80 -8.73 15.84 9.38
N PRO A 81 -8.79 16.64 10.47
CA PRO A 81 -7.60 16.95 11.24
C PRO A 81 -7.05 15.65 11.83
N PHE A 82 -5.80 15.35 11.49
CA PHE A 82 -5.11 14.18 12.01
C PHE A 82 -4.57 14.45 13.42
N PRO A 83 -4.65 13.48 14.35
CA PRO A 83 -3.89 13.55 15.59
C PRO A 83 -2.39 13.50 15.30
N GLN A 84 -1.58 14.05 16.21
CA GLN A 84 -0.12 14.07 16.09
C GLN A 84 0.48 12.66 15.85
N SER A 85 -0.11 11.62 16.47
CA SER A 85 0.31 10.23 16.25
C SER A 85 0.17 9.77 14.78
N ASN A 86 -0.89 10.20 14.10
CA ASN A 86 -1.08 9.90 12.68
C ASN A 86 -0.04 10.62 11.82
N HIS A 87 0.37 11.82 12.20
CA HIS A 87 1.40 12.57 11.47
C HIS A 87 2.74 11.80 11.45
N VAL A 88 3.21 11.34 12.62
CA VAL A 88 4.45 10.54 12.73
C VAL A 88 4.32 9.21 11.96
N ALA A 89 3.16 8.54 12.07
CA ALA A 89 2.90 7.30 11.33
C ALA A 89 2.94 7.50 9.82
N MET A 90 2.37 8.61 9.35
CA MET A 90 2.38 8.97 7.93
C MET A 90 3.79 9.30 7.43
N GLU A 91 4.59 10.04 8.20
CA GLU A 91 5.98 10.35 7.85
C GLU A 91 6.78 9.04 7.66
N THR A 92 6.69 8.14 8.63
CA THR A 92 7.35 6.82 8.55
C THR A 92 6.86 6.01 7.33
N LEU A 93 5.55 6.01 7.06
CA LEU A 93 5.01 5.27 5.91
C LEU A 93 5.51 5.85 4.58
N ILE A 94 5.56 7.17 4.45
CA ILE A 94 6.10 7.84 3.26
C ILE A 94 7.58 7.49 3.06
N GLU A 95 8.36 7.44 4.13
CA GLU A 95 9.78 7.02 4.05
C GLU A 95 9.92 5.58 3.56
N LEU A 96 9.11 4.66 4.07
CA LEU A 96 9.14 3.24 3.69
C LEU A 96 8.64 3.01 2.26
N MET A 97 7.57 3.69 1.87
CA MET A 97 6.95 3.49 0.56
C MET A 97 7.57 4.31 -0.56
N GLY A 98 8.24 5.42 -0.23
CA GLY A 98 8.78 6.35 -1.22
C GLY A 98 7.71 7.09 -2.02
N GLY A 99 8.07 7.59 -3.19
CA GLY A 99 7.15 8.29 -4.11
C GLY A 99 6.73 9.67 -3.62
N ALA A 100 7.50 10.29 -2.72
CA ALA A 100 7.19 11.59 -2.16
C ALA A 100 7.50 12.73 -3.12
N THR A 101 6.54 13.60 -3.36
CA THR A 101 6.72 14.87 -4.05
C THR A 101 6.65 16.01 -3.02
N LEU A 102 7.60 16.92 -3.09
CA LEU A 102 7.69 18.08 -2.19
C LEU A 102 7.06 19.30 -2.85
N TYR A 103 6.10 19.91 -2.17
CA TYR A 103 5.51 21.18 -2.58
C TYR A 103 5.80 22.25 -1.51
N PRO A 104 6.67 23.21 -1.78
CA PRO A 104 6.84 24.35 -0.88
C PRO A 104 5.56 25.17 -0.87
N SER A 105 4.96 25.35 0.29
CA SER A 105 3.80 26.22 0.44
C SER A 105 4.23 27.68 0.51
N VAL A 106 3.81 28.47 -0.45
CA VAL A 106 4.11 29.92 -0.52
C VAL A 106 3.34 30.75 0.52
N THR A 107 2.32 30.20 1.17
CA THR A 107 1.42 30.97 2.06
C THR A 107 1.59 30.67 3.55
N SER A 108 2.13 29.51 3.92
CA SER A 108 2.21 29.08 5.33
C SER A 108 3.61 28.74 5.81
N GLY A 109 4.65 28.86 4.95
CA GLY A 109 6.00 28.43 5.30
C GLY A 109 6.14 26.94 5.59
N SER A 110 5.09 26.16 5.37
CA SER A 110 5.11 24.71 5.55
C SER A 110 5.49 23.97 4.27
N VAL A 111 6.16 22.84 4.40
CA VAL A 111 6.44 21.95 3.29
C VAL A 111 5.36 20.87 3.26
N LEU A 112 4.65 20.76 2.15
CA LEU A 112 3.76 19.64 1.89
C LEU A 112 4.55 18.51 1.26
N VAL A 113 4.51 17.35 1.89
CA VAL A 113 4.99 16.09 1.31
C VAL A 113 3.76 15.30 0.86
N GLN A 114 3.68 15.00 -0.41
CA GLN A 114 2.57 14.25 -0.98
C GLN A 114 3.08 12.94 -1.58
N THR A 115 2.37 11.86 -1.30
CA THR A 115 2.59 10.55 -1.90
C THR A 115 1.28 10.06 -2.50
N GLN A 116 1.32 9.63 -3.77
CA GLN A 116 0.14 9.17 -4.49
C GLN A 116 0.44 7.88 -5.27
N GLY A 117 -0.53 6.96 -5.26
CA GLY A 117 -0.45 5.75 -6.06
C GLY A 117 -1.82 5.31 -6.58
N MET A 118 -1.87 4.91 -7.85
CA MET A 118 -3.06 4.32 -8.47
C MET A 118 -3.38 2.99 -7.81
N MET A 119 -4.68 2.75 -7.60
CA MET A 119 -5.20 1.52 -6.99
C MET A 119 -5.86 0.65 -8.06
N LYS A 120 -6.22 -0.58 -7.68
CA LYS A 120 -6.95 -1.52 -8.54
C LYS A 120 -8.22 -0.86 -9.10
N PHE A 121 -8.36 -0.92 -10.43
CA PHE A 121 -9.59 -0.49 -11.10
C PHE A 121 -10.79 -1.31 -10.61
N ARG A 122 -11.90 -0.63 -10.31
CA ARG A 122 -13.12 -1.26 -9.76
C ARG A 122 -14.17 -1.59 -10.80
N GLY A 123 -14.01 -1.12 -12.03
CA GLY A 123 -14.95 -1.39 -13.13
C GLY A 123 -14.79 -2.79 -13.73
N ALA A 124 -15.71 -3.15 -14.60
CA ALA A 124 -15.64 -4.39 -15.38
C ALA A 124 -14.66 -4.23 -16.56
N GLY A 125 -13.92 -5.28 -16.87
CA GLY A 125 -13.00 -5.33 -18.01
C GLY A 125 -11.66 -4.63 -17.77
N VAL A 126 -10.97 -4.32 -18.86
CA VAL A 126 -9.67 -3.62 -18.87
C VAL A 126 -9.94 -2.12 -19.04
N PRO A 127 -9.35 -1.24 -18.22
CA PRO A 127 -9.52 0.19 -18.38
C PRO A 127 -8.91 0.68 -19.69
N THR A 128 -9.54 1.68 -20.29
CA THR A 128 -9.01 2.42 -21.46
C THR A 128 -8.10 3.57 -20.99
N PRO A 129 -7.30 4.17 -21.87
CA PRO A 129 -6.42 5.28 -21.50
C PRO A 129 -7.13 6.47 -20.83
N ILE A 130 -8.41 6.68 -21.13
CA ILE A 130 -9.23 7.78 -20.57
C ILE A 130 -10.07 7.33 -19.36
N THR A 131 -9.99 6.06 -18.94
CA THR A 131 -10.75 5.56 -17.79
C THR A 131 -10.31 6.27 -16.51
N PRO A 132 -11.23 6.88 -15.75
CA PRO A 132 -10.91 7.50 -14.47
C PRO A 132 -10.37 6.48 -13.47
N MET A 133 -9.28 6.82 -12.79
CA MET A 133 -8.64 5.99 -11.79
C MET A 133 -8.68 6.65 -10.42
N SER A 134 -8.91 5.84 -9.39
CA SER A 134 -8.73 6.27 -8.01
C SER A 134 -7.27 6.10 -7.59
N VAL A 135 -6.81 7.03 -6.78
CA VAL A 135 -5.49 7.00 -6.14
C VAL A 135 -5.65 6.97 -4.63
N GLY A 136 -4.79 6.22 -3.97
CA GLY A 136 -4.54 6.38 -2.53
C GLY A 136 -3.51 7.49 -2.36
N GLN A 137 -3.76 8.46 -1.49
CA GLN A 137 -2.88 9.59 -1.29
C GLN A 137 -2.66 9.91 0.18
N LEU A 138 -1.42 10.31 0.49
CA LEU A 138 -1.01 10.81 1.78
C LEU A 138 -0.51 12.25 1.61
N TRP A 139 -1.05 13.15 2.41
CA TRP A 139 -0.69 14.57 2.43
C TRP A 139 -0.16 14.92 3.81
N LEU A 140 1.14 15.17 3.89
CA LEU A 140 1.84 15.48 5.12
C LEU A 140 2.30 16.94 5.13
N PHE A 141 1.70 17.76 5.99
CA PHE A 141 2.14 19.13 6.21
C PHE A 141 3.14 19.16 7.36
N LYS A 142 4.44 19.26 7.09
CA LYS A 142 5.52 19.14 8.09
C LYS A 142 5.37 20.08 9.29
N ASN A 143 4.92 21.30 9.07
CA ASN A 143 4.75 22.31 10.10
C ASN A 143 3.30 22.50 10.54
N ASN A 144 2.36 21.71 10.05
CA ASN A 144 0.95 21.76 10.42
C ASN A 144 0.35 20.34 10.47
N PRO A 145 0.64 19.56 11.50
CA PRO A 145 0.13 18.19 11.61
C PRO A 145 -1.39 18.06 11.49
N GLY A 146 -2.13 19.04 12.01
CA GLY A 146 -3.59 19.05 11.91
C GLY A 146 -4.15 19.20 10.51
N GLY A 147 -3.35 19.70 9.56
CA GLY A 147 -3.73 19.81 8.14
C GLY A 147 -3.42 18.57 7.31
N SER A 148 -2.66 17.62 7.87
CA SER A 148 -2.31 16.39 7.16
C SER A 148 -3.53 15.47 7.01
N TYR A 149 -3.58 14.68 5.94
CA TYR A 149 -4.67 13.72 5.71
C TYR A 149 -4.25 12.55 4.82
N ALA A 150 -5.01 11.46 4.91
CA ALA A 150 -4.93 10.30 4.02
C ALA A 150 -6.31 10.03 3.42
N ASP A 151 -6.42 9.90 2.11
CA ASP A 151 -7.68 9.59 1.46
C ASP A 151 -7.51 8.77 0.16
N THR A 152 -8.65 8.38 -0.44
CA THR A 152 -8.70 7.82 -1.77
C THR A 152 -9.57 8.69 -2.66
N ASN A 153 -9.00 9.25 -3.72
CA ASN A 153 -9.69 10.22 -4.58
C ASN A 153 -9.53 9.84 -6.06
N PRO A 154 -10.52 10.12 -6.93
CA PRO A 154 -10.31 10.10 -8.38
C PRO A 154 -9.33 11.22 -8.76
N ALA A 155 -8.15 10.87 -9.25
CA ALA A 155 -7.10 11.86 -9.53
C ALA A 155 -6.36 11.66 -10.86
N GLY A 156 -6.88 10.86 -11.76
CA GLY A 156 -6.20 10.66 -13.04
C GLY A 156 -6.95 9.74 -13.99
N HIS A 157 -6.27 9.40 -15.08
CA HIS A 157 -6.74 8.44 -16.07
C HIS A 157 -5.74 7.28 -16.20
N ALA A 158 -6.20 6.11 -16.60
CA ALA A 158 -5.36 4.91 -16.67
C ALA A 158 -4.17 5.03 -17.65
N GLY A 159 -4.27 5.90 -18.65
CA GLY A 159 -3.17 6.19 -19.58
C GLY A 159 -2.26 7.36 -19.16
N LYS A 160 -2.57 8.06 -18.07
CA LYS A 160 -1.80 9.25 -17.67
C LYS A 160 -0.47 8.85 -17.03
N ARG A 161 0.61 9.51 -17.47
CA ARG A 161 1.91 9.51 -16.80
C ARG A 161 2.11 10.82 -16.07
N THR A 162 2.61 10.75 -14.85
CA THR A 162 3.04 11.91 -14.08
C THR A 162 4.03 11.46 -13.01
N PRO A 163 5.09 12.23 -12.76
CA PRO A 163 6.07 11.88 -11.74
C PRO A 163 5.48 11.86 -10.32
N GLU A 164 4.33 12.54 -10.11
CA GLU A 164 3.68 12.63 -8.80
C GLU A 164 2.77 11.44 -8.49
N ILE A 165 2.41 10.64 -9.49
CA ILE A 165 1.51 9.48 -9.31
C ILE A 165 2.24 8.21 -9.71
N ALA A 166 2.34 7.30 -8.76
CA ALA A 166 2.88 5.96 -8.93
C ALA A 166 1.75 4.91 -8.95
N SER A 167 2.07 3.66 -8.61
CA SER A 167 1.11 2.56 -8.49
C SER A 167 1.25 1.85 -7.15
N TYR A 168 0.17 1.68 -6.41
CA TYR A 168 0.16 0.79 -5.26
C TYR A 168 0.10 -0.66 -5.74
N LEU A 169 1.26 -1.31 -5.69
CA LEU A 169 1.41 -2.72 -6.05
C LEU A 169 1.70 -3.56 -4.83
N VAL A 170 1.05 -4.72 -4.77
CA VAL A 170 1.14 -5.65 -3.64
C VAL A 170 1.21 -7.09 -4.15
N ARG A 171 1.91 -7.95 -3.39
CA ARG A 171 1.90 -9.41 -3.61
C ARG A 171 1.91 -10.14 -2.27
N ASP A 172 1.51 -11.40 -2.29
CA ASP A 172 1.72 -12.29 -1.15
C ASP A 172 3.22 -12.52 -0.95
N ARG A 173 3.65 -12.56 0.31
CA ARG A 173 5.05 -12.82 0.65
C ARG A 173 5.49 -14.16 0.09
N ILE A 174 6.57 -14.18 -0.66
CA ILE A 174 7.20 -15.40 -1.14
C ILE A 174 7.97 -16.01 0.04
N MET A 175 7.39 -17.03 0.67
CA MET A 175 8.07 -17.79 1.72
C MET A 175 9.19 -18.63 1.09
N PRO A 176 10.42 -18.58 1.64
CA PRO A 176 11.48 -19.49 1.19
C PRO A 176 11.00 -20.94 1.25
N ALA A 177 11.27 -21.70 0.21
CA ALA A 177 10.97 -23.13 0.18
C ALA A 177 11.65 -23.81 1.39
N GLY A 178 10.86 -24.32 2.35
CA GLY A 178 11.36 -24.94 3.60
C GLY A 178 10.88 -24.27 4.89
N SER A 179 10.23 -23.10 4.85
CA SER A 179 9.70 -22.42 6.05
C SER A 179 8.28 -22.84 6.45
N ILE A 180 7.82 -24.03 6.06
CA ILE A 180 6.53 -24.55 6.55
C ILE A 180 6.68 -24.80 8.04
N SER A 181 6.22 -23.87 8.86
CA SER A 181 6.05 -24.11 10.29
C SER A 181 5.09 -25.30 10.42
N ARG A 182 5.56 -26.39 11.01
CA ARG A 182 4.72 -27.53 11.40
C ARG A 182 3.59 -26.98 12.27
N GLY A 183 2.46 -26.67 11.65
CA GLY A 183 1.22 -26.32 12.34
C GLY A 183 0.94 -27.45 13.32
N LYS A 184 0.76 -27.10 14.61
CA LYS A 184 0.37 -28.00 15.68
C LYS A 184 -0.87 -28.77 15.21
N SER A 185 -0.68 -30.08 15.00
CA SER A 185 -1.73 -31.06 14.72
C SER A 185 -2.90 -30.84 15.67
N ALA A 186 -4.07 -30.52 15.14
CA ALA A 186 -5.29 -30.42 15.93
C ALA A 186 -5.54 -31.77 16.62
N LYS A 187 -5.52 -31.78 17.95
CA LYS A 187 -5.87 -32.92 18.77
C LYS A 187 -7.29 -33.37 18.39
N ALA A 188 -7.40 -34.56 17.82
CA ALA A 188 -8.67 -35.21 17.54
C ALA A 188 -9.48 -35.33 18.84
N VAL A 189 -10.59 -34.64 18.90
CA VAL A 189 -11.57 -34.78 19.97
C VAL A 189 -12.24 -36.17 19.77
N LYS A 190 -11.90 -37.14 20.63
CA LYS A 190 -12.61 -38.41 20.72
C LYS A 190 -14.03 -38.16 21.26
N THR A 191 -15.02 -38.16 20.40
CA THR A 191 -16.44 -38.26 20.78
C THR A 191 -16.70 -39.64 21.38
N ARG A 192 -16.94 -39.69 22.69
CA ARG A 192 -17.45 -40.90 23.40
C ARG A 192 -18.94 -41.06 23.05
N SER A 193 -19.25 -42.07 22.26
CA SER A 193 -20.61 -42.58 22.11
C SER A 193 -21.14 -43.11 23.44
N ALA A 194 -22.15 -42.48 23.99
CA ALA A 194 -22.88 -43.02 25.11
C ALA A 194 -23.84 -44.13 24.62
N LYS A 195 -23.56 -45.34 25.03
CA LYS A 195 -24.38 -46.53 24.81
C LYS A 195 -25.56 -46.44 25.76
N LYS A 196 -26.77 -46.30 25.25
CA LYS A 196 -28.04 -46.39 26.00
C LYS A 196 -28.42 -47.83 26.12
N GLN A 197 -28.41 -48.38 27.36
CA GLN A 197 -29.03 -49.65 27.75
C GLN A 197 -30.38 -49.32 28.47
N GLY A 198 -31.36 -50.15 28.24
CA GLY A 198 -32.60 -50.24 28.96
C GLY A 198 -33.80 -50.20 28.10
#